data_b1304ee767272dd5fe0497cb3bb0db33
#
_entry.id   b1304ee767272dd5fe0497cb3bb0db33
#
_cell.length_a   1.000
_cell.length_b   1.000
_cell.length_c   1.000
_cell.angle_alpha   90.00
_cell.angle_beta   90.00
_cell.angle_gamma   90.00
#
_symmetry.space_group_name_H-M   'P 1'
#
loop_
_entity.id
_entity.type
_entity.pdbx_description
1 polymer ?
#
loop_
_entity_poly.entity_id
_entity_poly.type
_entity_poly.pdbx_seq_one_letter_code
_entity_poly.pdbx_strand_id
1 'polypeptide(L)'
;SGISIEKALKEWFKNNRFAGSNDRRSIRDIIFDILRKRLILFYPFQINDYYENGRILVLSYLYIYKRDTFSLCDIVDNKYFLPPIKNKELLILNKINDYIKKAPKNILLGYPEFLEKKLKTTLGNDFDKVMKIFLERAPIYLRINNLKTNLKDEKSNLEKENIICEYCSASKSALRIKSGEQFLKKSSSYQLGNVELQDLSSQLTTEVDEISPGKRILD
;
A
#
# COMPACT_ATOMS: atom_id res chain seq x y z
N SER A 1 18.29 10.92 6.12
CA SER A 1 18.07 12.06 5.20
C SER A 1 16.58 12.35 5.15
N GLY A 2 16.17 13.62 5.41
CA GLY A 2 14.75 14.03 5.48
C GLY A 2 14.05 14.13 4.11
N ILE A 3 14.38 13.29 3.14
CA ILE A 3 13.74 13.29 1.82
C ILE A 3 12.58 12.30 1.82
N SER A 4 11.39 12.72 1.38
CA SER A 4 10.25 11.82 1.23
C SER A 4 10.56 10.73 0.18
N ILE A 5 9.98 9.55 0.39
CA ILE A 5 10.15 8.40 -0.49
C ILE A 5 9.69 8.72 -1.92
N GLU A 6 8.60 9.45 -2.05
CA GLU A 6 8.07 9.87 -3.35
C GLU A 6 9.06 10.76 -4.10
N LYS A 7 9.72 11.68 -3.39
CA LYS A 7 10.76 12.53 -3.97
C LYS A 7 11.97 11.72 -4.40
N ALA A 8 12.43 10.78 -3.56
CA ALA A 8 13.53 9.88 -3.87
C ALA A 8 13.23 9.00 -5.10
N LEU A 9 12.02 8.42 -5.18
CA LEU A 9 11.57 7.65 -6.34
C LEU A 9 11.49 8.49 -7.61
N LYS A 10 10.94 9.71 -7.51
CA LYS A 10 10.85 10.61 -8.66
C LYS A 10 12.23 10.98 -9.22
N GLU A 11 13.18 11.23 -8.34
CA GLU A 11 14.56 11.52 -8.72
C GLU A 11 15.24 10.29 -9.33
N TRP A 12 15.07 9.12 -8.72
CA TRP A 12 15.59 7.88 -9.27
C TRP A 12 15.03 7.59 -10.67
N PHE A 13 13.72 7.72 -10.88
CA PHE A 13 13.09 7.51 -12.19
C PHE A 13 13.55 8.54 -13.25
N LYS A 14 13.88 9.76 -12.83
CA LYS A 14 14.45 10.78 -13.74
C LYS A 14 15.81 10.34 -14.27
N ASN A 15 16.62 9.73 -13.41
CA ASN A 15 17.97 9.28 -13.73
C ASN A 15 18.01 7.90 -14.39
N ASN A 16 16.94 7.10 -14.26
CA ASN A 16 16.82 5.74 -14.78
C ASN A 16 15.68 5.63 -15.79
N ARG A 17 15.86 6.26 -16.96
CA ARG A 17 14.82 6.37 -18.00
C ARG A 17 14.48 5.05 -18.70
N PHE A 18 15.30 4.00 -18.52
CA PHE A 18 15.03 2.65 -19.03
C PHE A 18 13.78 2.01 -18.38
N ALA A 19 13.43 2.43 -17.17
CA ALA A 19 12.24 1.94 -16.49
C ALA A 19 10.97 2.52 -17.15
N GLY A 20 10.18 1.67 -17.79
CA GLY A 20 8.90 2.01 -18.38
C GLY A 20 7.82 2.33 -17.35
N SER A 21 6.64 2.73 -17.80
CA SER A 21 5.53 3.10 -16.90
C SER A 21 5.09 1.95 -15.98
N ASN A 22 5.09 0.73 -16.49
CA ASN A 22 4.74 -0.47 -15.70
C ASN A 22 5.82 -0.79 -14.68
N ASP A 23 7.11 -0.70 -15.08
CA ASP A 23 8.23 -0.93 -14.16
C ASP A 23 8.21 0.06 -13.01
N ARG A 24 8.01 1.35 -13.33
CA ARG A 24 7.92 2.42 -12.32
C ARG A 24 6.81 2.19 -11.32
N ARG A 25 5.66 1.68 -11.79
CA ARG A 25 4.55 1.34 -10.91
C ARG A 25 4.92 0.16 -10.01
N SER A 26 5.44 -0.93 -10.58
CA SER A 26 5.84 -2.12 -9.84
C SER A 26 6.91 -1.81 -8.80
N ILE A 27 7.94 -1.04 -9.18
CA ILE A 27 8.99 -0.60 -8.25
C ILE A 27 8.39 0.21 -7.10
N ARG A 28 7.53 1.18 -7.39
CA ARG A 28 6.87 1.99 -6.38
C ARG A 28 6.04 1.12 -5.43
N ASP A 29 5.21 0.24 -5.97
CA ASP A 29 4.32 -0.59 -5.18
C ASP A 29 5.11 -1.55 -4.26
N ILE A 30 6.20 -2.15 -4.76
CA ILE A 30 7.11 -2.98 -3.97
C ILE A 30 7.79 -2.18 -2.86
N ILE A 31 8.32 -0.99 -3.16
CA ILE A 31 9.00 -0.15 -2.16
C ILE A 31 8.03 0.26 -1.05
N PHE A 32 6.82 0.70 -1.38
CA PHE A 32 5.83 1.05 -0.36
C PHE A 32 5.39 -0.17 0.46
N ASP A 33 5.31 -1.35 -0.15
CA ASP A 33 4.97 -2.59 0.56
C ASP A 33 6.10 -3.01 1.52
N ILE A 34 7.35 -2.94 1.07
CA ILE A 34 8.53 -3.16 1.93
C ILE A 34 8.53 -2.21 3.13
N LEU A 35 8.23 -0.93 2.91
CA LEU A 35 8.25 0.07 3.98
C LEU A 35 7.15 -0.16 5.01
N ARG A 36 5.94 -0.54 4.60
CA ARG A 36 4.88 -0.93 5.52
C ARG A 36 5.27 -2.12 6.39
N LYS A 37 6.02 -3.06 5.82
CA LYS A 37 6.44 -4.33 6.46
C LYS A 37 7.87 -4.29 6.98
N ARG A 38 8.49 -3.11 7.02
CA ARG A 38 9.92 -2.92 7.33
C ARG A 38 10.37 -3.66 8.59
N LEU A 39 9.61 -3.55 9.68
CA LEU A 39 10.00 -4.16 10.96
C LEU A 39 10.04 -5.69 10.87
N ILE A 40 9.02 -6.31 10.30
CA ILE A 40 8.97 -7.76 10.16
C ILE A 40 10.02 -8.28 9.15
N LEU A 41 10.29 -7.51 8.08
CA LEU A 41 11.29 -7.89 7.08
C LEU A 41 12.71 -7.81 7.62
N PHE A 42 12.99 -6.84 8.48
CA PHE A 42 14.31 -6.65 9.05
C PHE A 42 14.57 -7.53 10.28
N TYR A 43 13.57 -7.87 11.06
CA TYR A 43 13.71 -8.58 12.34
C TYR A 43 14.59 -9.85 12.28
N PRO A 44 14.44 -10.78 11.32
CA PRO A 44 15.30 -11.96 11.23
C PRO A 44 16.78 -11.63 11.07
N PHE A 45 17.11 -10.55 10.40
CA PHE A 45 18.47 -10.07 10.21
C PHE A 45 18.98 -9.28 11.42
N GLN A 46 18.12 -8.50 12.06
CA GLN A 46 18.43 -7.75 13.28
C GLN A 46 18.91 -8.64 14.40
N ILE A 47 18.23 -9.76 14.66
CA ILE A 47 18.60 -10.72 15.72
C ILE A 47 19.84 -11.56 15.38
N ASN A 48 20.37 -11.43 14.16
CA ASN A 48 21.61 -12.03 13.68
C ASN A 48 22.70 -10.98 13.41
N ASP A 49 22.64 -9.83 14.11
CA ASP A 49 23.64 -8.76 14.11
C ASP A 49 23.88 -8.09 12.74
N TYR A 50 22.86 -8.03 11.89
CA TYR A 50 22.92 -7.26 10.66
C TYR A 50 22.42 -5.84 10.86
N TYR A 51 23.03 -4.88 10.17
CA TYR A 51 22.52 -3.53 10.03
C TYR A 51 21.47 -3.47 8.93
N GLU A 52 20.44 -2.67 9.16
CA GLU A 52 19.39 -2.46 8.18
C GLU A 52 19.91 -1.76 6.93
N ASN A 53 19.57 -2.31 5.78
CA ASN A 53 19.82 -1.72 4.47
C ASN A 53 18.81 -2.22 3.44
N GLY A 54 18.73 -1.51 2.29
CA GLY A 54 17.76 -1.84 1.25
C GLY A 54 17.90 -3.26 0.69
N ARG A 55 19.13 -3.80 0.61
CA ARG A 55 19.36 -5.17 0.12
C ARG A 55 18.66 -6.20 0.99
N ILE A 56 18.86 -6.13 2.32
CA ILE A 56 18.26 -7.09 3.26
C ILE A 56 16.74 -7.02 3.23
N LEU A 57 16.17 -5.82 3.18
CA LEU A 57 14.73 -5.64 3.09
C LEU A 57 14.14 -6.23 1.81
N VAL A 58 14.81 -6.03 0.66
CA VAL A 58 14.39 -6.60 -0.62
C VAL A 58 14.51 -8.12 -0.61
N LEU A 59 15.63 -8.68 -0.13
CA LEU A 59 15.82 -10.13 -0.02
C LEU A 59 14.75 -10.78 0.85
N SER A 60 14.48 -10.23 2.03
CA SER A 60 13.41 -10.72 2.93
C SER A 60 12.05 -10.64 2.27
N TYR A 61 11.74 -9.53 1.58
CA TYR A 61 10.48 -9.33 0.90
C TYR A 61 10.26 -10.35 -0.22
N LEU A 62 11.27 -10.54 -1.09
CA LEU A 62 11.20 -11.52 -2.17
C LEU A 62 11.03 -12.94 -1.63
N TYR A 63 11.77 -13.30 -0.60
CA TYR A 63 11.73 -14.62 0.00
C TYR A 63 10.38 -14.93 0.69
N ILE A 64 9.78 -13.96 1.38
CA ILE A 64 8.52 -14.16 2.12
C ILE A 64 7.30 -14.06 1.21
N TYR A 65 7.27 -13.06 0.31
CA TYR A 65 6.04 -12.70 -0.41
C TYR A 65 6.08 -12.99 -1.91
N LYS A 66 7.23 -13.34 -2.48
CA LYS A 66 7.41 -13.57 -3.92
C LYS A 66 8.10 -14.87 -4.26
N ARG A 67 8.18 -15.79 -3.30
CA ARG A 67 8.87 -17.08 -3.45
C ARG A 67 8.34 -17.93 -4.62
N ASP A 68 7.04 -17.85 -4.88
CA ASP A 68 6.40 -18.59 -5.98
C ASP A 68 6.70 -17.97 -7.35
N THR A 69 7.15 -16.70 -7.38
CA THR A 69 7.42 -15.95 -8.61
C THR A 69 8.91 -15.88 -8.93
N PHE A 70 9.76 -15.93 -7.90
CA PHE A 70 11.22 -15.85 -8.03
C PHE A 70 11.89 -16.99 -7.29
N SER A 71 12.62 -17.84 -8.01
CA SER A 71 13.53 -18.77 -7.36
C SER A 71 14.78 -18.02 -6.87
N LEU A 72 15.43 -18.53 -5.81
CA LEU A 72 16.71 -17.96 -5.36
C LEU A 72 17.78 -18.05 -6.46
N CYS A 73 17.68 -19.05 -7.35
CA CYS A 73 18.59 -19.21 -8.49
C CYS A 73 18.43 -18.06 -9.50
N ASP A 74 17.19 -17.61 -9.79
CA ASP A 74 16.94 -16.50 -10.70
C ASP A 74 17.54 -15.18 -10.18
N ILE A 75 17.65 -15.03 -8.84
CA ILE A 75 18.24 -13.87 -8.19
C ILE A 75 19.77 -13.88 -8.27
N VAL A 76 20.38 -15.07 -8.23
CA VAL A 76 21.84 -15.23 -8.17
C VAL A 76 22.49 -15.13 -9.54
N ASP A 77 21.84 -15.64 -10.59
CA ASP A 77 22.44 -15.77 -11.93
C ASP A 77 22.16 -14.59 -12.86
N ASN A 78 21.41 -13.59 -12.41
CA ASN A 78 21.03 -12.47 -13.27
C ASN A 78 21.93 -11.24 -13.03
N LYS A 79 22.69 -10.85 -14.05
CA LYS A 79 23.59 -9.68 -14.06
C LYS A 79 22.92 -8.35 -13.60
N TYR A 80 21.61 -8.26 -13.76
CA TYR A 80 20.81 -7.06 -13.45
C TYR A 80 20.10 -7.13 -12.10
N PHE A 81 20.26 -8.24 -11.38
CA PHE A 81 19.65 -8.46 -10.07
C PHE A 81 20.59 -8.04 -8.92
N LEU A 82 20.20 -8.43 -7.72
CA LEU A 82 21.02 -8.21 -6.52
C LEU A 82 22.36 -8.94 -6.65
N PRO A 83 23.46 -8.42 -6.05
CA PRO A 83 24.68 -9.18 -5.93
C PRO A 83 24.43 -10.56 -5.29
N PRO A 84 25.28 -11.58 -5.55
CA PRO A 84 25.09 -12.94 -5.04
C PRO A 84 24.75 -12.97 -3.54
N ILE A 85 23.83 -13.87 -3.16
CA ILE A 85 23.43 -14.04 -1.77
C ILE A 85 24.57 -14.67 -1.00
N LYS A 86 24.98 -14.06 0.11
CA LYS A 86 26.04 -14.58 0.96
C LYS A 86 25.54 -15.80 1.76
N ASN A 87 26.42 -16.76 2.05
CA ASN A 87 26.06 -17.96 2.82
C ASN A 87 25.35 -17.64 4.15
N LYS A 88 25.80 -16.61 4.87
CA LYS A 88 25.14 -16.17 6.11
C LYS A 88 23.73 -15.62 5.88
N GLU A 89 23.51 -14.86 4.79
CA GLU A 89 22.19 -14.35 4.40
C GLU A 89 21.26 -15.53 4.07
N LEU A 90 21.74 -16.52 3.31
CA LEU A 90 20.98 -17.71 2.93
C LEU A 90 20.53 -18.53 4.15
N LEU A 91 21.41 -18.70 5.16
CA LEU A 91 21.06 -19.40 6.40
C LEU A 91 19.91 -18.69 7.16
N ILE A 92 19.92 -17.36 7.19
CA ILE A 92 18.86 -16.58 7.82
C ILE A 92 17.56 -16.70 7.02
N LEU A 93 17.63 -16.56 5.68
CA LEU A 93 16.47 -16.67 4.80
C LEU A 93 15.79 -18.04 4.92
N ASN A 94 16.55 -19.12 4.98
CA ASN A 94 16.01 -20.48 5.12
C ASN A 94 15.24 -20.68 6.46
N LYS A 95 15.57 -19.93 7.49
CA LYS A 95 14.92 -19.95 8.81
C LYS A 95 13.97 -18.77 9.03
N ILE A 96 13.71 -17.95 8.03
CA ILE A 96 13.01 -16.68 8.17
C ILE A 96 11.62 -16.83 8.81
N ASN A 97 10.87 -17.86 8.40
CA ASN A 97 9.56 -18.14 8.94
C ASN A 97 9.58 -18.52 10.43
N ASP A 98 10.62 -19.21 10.88
CA ASP A 98 10.78 -19.59 12.29
C ASP A 98 11.12 -18.37 13.15
N TYR A 99 11.92 -17.45 12.62
CA TYR A 99 12.18 -16.18 13.28
C TYR A 99 10.92 -15.32 13.37
N ILE A 100 10.15 -15.22 12.29
CA ILE A 100 8.91 -14.44 12.26
C ILE A 100 7.88 -15.00 13.24
N LYS A 101 7.71 -16.32 13.32
CA LYS A 101 6.79 -16.96 14.29
C LYS A 101 7.11 -16.61 15.76
N LYS A 102 8.38 -16.34 16.05
CA LYS A 102 8.87 -15.98 17.38
C LYS A 102 8.98 -14.47 17.60
N ALA A 103 8.65 -13.66 16.60
CA ALA A 103 8.81 -12.22 16.66
C ALA A 103 7.84 -11.58 17.68
N PRO A 104 8.27 -10.54 18.40
CA PRO A 104 7.41 -9.77 19.28
C PRO A 104 6.20 -9.17 18.56
N LYS A 105 5.12 -8.94 19.27
CA LYS A 105 3.85 -8.47 18.70
C LYS A 105 3.98 -7.13 17.98
N ASN A 106 4.78 -6.20 18.50
CA ASN A 106 5.04 -4.91 17.87
C ASN A 106 5.74 -5.05 16.50
N ILE A 107 6.63 -6.03 16.35
CA ILE A 107 7.27 -6.36 15.06
C ILE A 107 6.24 -6.93 14.09
N LEU A 108 5.42 -7.90 14.54
CA LEU A 108 4.39 -8.53 13.70
C LEU A 108 3.33 -7.55 13.24
N LEU A 109 3.00 -6.55 14.06
CA LEU A 109 1.99 -5.53 13.78
C LEU A 109 2.60 -4.21 13.22
N GLY A 110 3.92 -4.17 13.03
CA GLY A 110 4.59 -3.11 12.28
C GLY A 110 4.65 -1.74 12.97
N TYR A 111 4.62 -1.67 14.31
CA TYR A 111 4.71 -0.41 15.04
C TYR A 111 5.94 -0.35 15.97
N PRO A 112 6.53 0.86 16.18
CA PRO A 112 7.60 1.06 17.15
C PRO A 112 7.10 0.84 18.58
N GLU A 113 7.87 0.16 19.41
CA GLU A 113 7.49 -0.22 20.78
C GLU A 113 7.06 0.99 21.63
N PHE A 114 7.72 2.14 21.49
CA PHE A 114 7.38 3.35 22.26
C PHE A 114 5.96 3.89 22.00
N LEU A 115 5.33 3.51 20.89
CA LEU A 115 3.94 3.90 20.58
C LEU A 115 2.90 2.96 21.18
N GLU A 116 3.29 1.78 21.65
CA GLU A 116 2.37 0.71 22.04
C GLU A 116 1.32 1.17 23.05
N LYS A 117 1.76 1.81 24.12
CA LYS A 117 0.85 2.27 25.19
C LYS A 117 -0.20 3.27 24.66
N LYS A 118 0.23 4.24 23.87
CA LYS A 118 -0.68 5.24 23.28
C LYS A 118 -1.68 4.61 22.33
N LEU A 119 -1.18 3.77 21.43
CA LEU A 119 -2.02 3.10 20.43
C LEU A 119 -3.05 2.18 21.09
N LYS A 120 -2.66 1.39 22.10
CA LYS A 120 -3.58 0.53 22.84
C LYS A 120 -4.64 1.34 23.60
N THR A 121 -4.25 2.45 24.22
CA THR A 121 -5.20 3.33 24.93
C THR A 121 -6.22 3.94 23.97
N THR A 122 -5.78 4.37 22.78
CA THR A 122 -6.65 5.04 21.81
C THR A 122 -7.56 4.07 21.07
N LEU A 123 -7.04 2.90 20.68
CA LEU A 123 -7.74 1.95 19.83
C LEU A 123 -8.50 0.85 20.63
N GLY A 124 -8.18 0.68 21.91
CA GLY A 124 -8.84 -0.29 22.77
C GLY A 124 -8.88 -1.69 22.16
N ASN A 125 -10.07 -2.28 22.08
CA ASN A 125 -10.30 -3.62 21.55
C ASN A 125 -10.01 -3.77 20.05
N ASP A 126 -10.03 -2.68 19.30
CA ASP A 126 -9.75 -2.68 17.85
C ASP A 126 -8.25 -2.59 17.52
N PHE A 127 -7.39 -2.47 18.53
CA PHE A 127 -5.95 -2.27 18.34
C PHE A 127 -5.33 -3.25 17.34
N ASP A 128 -5.49 -4.54 17.56
CA ASP A 128 -4.87 -5.56 16.69
C ASP A 128 -5.41 -5.53 15.26
N LYS A 129 -6.71 -5.28 15.10
CA LYS A 129 -7.39 -5.18 13.81
C LYS A 129 -6.88 -3.97 13.03
N VAL A 130 -6.82 -2.82 13.66
CA VAL A 130 -6.36 -1.56 13.04
C VAL A 130 -4.89 -1.68 12.65
N MET A 131 -4.02 -2.20 13.54
CA MET A 131 -2.60 -2.35 13.23
C MET A 131 -2.35 -3.30 12.06
N LYS A 132 -3.12 -4.38 11.91
CA LYS A 132 -3.06 -5.27 10.74
C LYS A 132 -3.43 -4.55 9.45
N ILE A 133 -4.47 -3.72 9.48
CA ILE A 133 -4.90 -2.93 8.32
C ILE A 133 -3.80 -1.97 7.85
N PHE A 134 -3.03 -1.38 8.77
CA PHE A 134 -1.90 -0.50 8.41
C PHE A 134 -0.75 -1.21 7.66
N LEU A 135 -0.67 -2.53 7.75
CA LEU A 135 0.29 -3.33 6.96
C LEU A 135 -0.18 -3.57 5.52
N GLU A 136 -1.42 -3.24 5.21
CA GLU A 136 -2.01 -3.41 3.88
C GLU A 136 -1.97 -2.11 3.06
N ARG A 137 -2.11 -2.25 1.75
CA ARG A 137 -2.28 -1.08 0.88
C ARG A 137 -3.65 -0.47 1.15
N ALA A 138 -3.68 0.84 1.36
CA ALA A 138 -4.93 1.57 1.52
C ALA A 138 -5.82 1.38 0.28
N PRO A 139 -7.12 1.09 0.45
CA PRO A 139 -8.07 1.02 -0.65
C PRO A 139 -8.24 2.42 -1.28
N ILE A 140 -8.57 2.44 -2.56
CA ILE A 140 -8.84 3.67 -3.30
C ILE A 140 -10.34 3.80 -3.47
N TYR A 141 -10.88 4.94 -3.05
CA TYR A 141 -12.31 5.24 -3.17
C TYR A 141 -12.56 6.41 -4.12
N LEU A 142 -13.69 6.33 -4.79
CA LEU A 142 -14.25 7.38 -5.63
C LEU A 142 -15.53 7.88 -4.99
N ARG A 143 -15.73 9.19 -4.98
CA ARG A 143 -17.01 9.83 -4.70
C ARG A 143 -17.71 10.09 -6.02
N ILE A 144 -18.97 9.71 -6.12
CA ILE A 144 -19.83 10.00 -7.27
C ILE A 144 -20.48 11.37 -7.11
N ASN A 145 -20.45 12.15 -8.17
CA ASN A 145 -21.16 13.42 -8.23
C ASN A 145 -22.64 13.18 -8.56
N ASN A 146 -23.44 13.03 -7.52
CA ASN A 146 -24.88 12.73 -7.66
C ASN A 146 -25.69 13.86 -8.35
N LEU A 147 -25.11 15.05 -8.56
CA LEU A 147 -25.73 16.11 -9.34
C LEU A 147 -25.61 15.88 -10.86
N LYS A 148 -24.66 15.06 -11.29
CA LYS A 148 -24.36 14.79 -12.70
C LYS A 148 -24.76 13.40 -13.15
N THR A 149 -24.70 12.42 -12.25
CA THR A 149 -24.83 11.01 -12.57
C THR A 149 -25.27 10.20 -11.35
N ASN A 150 -25.33 8.90 -11.47
CA ASN A 150 -25.62 7.97 -10.39
C ASN A 150 -24.57 6.84 -10.30
N LEU A 151 -24.58 6.18 -9.16
CA LEU A 151 -23.60 5.15 -8.80
C LEU A 151 -23.55 3.98 -9.81
N LYS A 152 -24.71 3.55 -10.32
CA LYS A 152 -24.83 2.40 -11.23
C LYS A 152 -24.26 2.71 -12.60
N ASP A 153 -24.63 3.87 -13.15
CA ASP A 153 -24.19 4.28 -14.48
C ASP A 153 -22.67 4.54 -14.49
N GLU A 154 -22.16 5.23 -13.45
CA GLU A 154 -20.73 5.51 -13.37
C GLU A 154 -19.90 4.24 -13.16
N LYS A 155 -20.36 3.28 -12.37
CA LYS A 155 -19.69 1.99 -12.27
C LYS A 155 -19.57 1.32 -13.64
N SER A 156 -20.65 1.31 -14.43
CA SER A 156 -20.65 0.74 -15.78
C SER A 156 -19.73 1.51 -16.74
N ASN A 157 -19.71 2.84 -16.65
CA ASN A 157 -18.82 3.67 -17.48
C ASN A 157 -17.35 3.43 -17.17
N LEU A 158 -16.99 3.37 -15.88
CA LEU A 158 -15.63 3.06 -15.44
C LEU A 158 -15.20 1.65 -15.88
N GLU A 159 -16.08 0.65 -15.81
CA GLU A 159 -15.79 -0.71 -16.27
C GLU A 159 -15.50 -0.78 -17.78
N LYS A 160 -16.19 0.00 -18.61
CA LYS A 160 -15.90 0.12 -20.04
C LYS A 160 -14.50 0.69 -20.32
N GLU A 161 -13.97 1.48 -19.40
CA GLU A 161 -12.63 2.06 -19.47
C GLU A 161 -11.57 1.23 -18.69
N ASN A 162 -11.87 -0.05 -18.38
CA ASN A 162 -11.00 -0.99 -17.66
C ASN A 162 -10.68 -0.57 -16.22
N ILE A 163 -11.61 0.14 -15.57
CA ILE A 163 -11.53 0.51 -14.15
C ILE A 163 -12.58 -0.30 -13.41
N ILE A 164 -12.15 -1.39 -12.77
CA ILE A 164 -13.07 -2.30 -12.07
C ILE A 164 -13.36 -1.76 -10.68
N CYS A 165 -14.64 -1.56 -10.39
CA CYS A 165 -15.10 -1.02 -9.11
C CYS A 165 -16.13 -1.93 -8.44
N GLU A 166 -16.18 -1.84 -7.12
CA GLU A 166 -17.23 -2.47 -6.30
C GLU A 166 -17.99 -1.40 -5.50
N TYR A 167 -19.24 -1.71 -5.20
CA TYR A 167 -20.05 -0.85 -4.33
C TYR A 167 -19.51 -0.85 -2.90
N CYS A 168 -19.59 0.29 -2.23
CA CYS A 168 -19.25 0.42 -0.84
C CYS A 168 -20.54 0.38 0.00
N SER A 169 -20.65 -0.62 0.90
CA SER A 169 -21.83 -0.74 1.77
C SER A 169 -21.96 0.37 2.80
N ALA A 170 -20.86 1.07 3.12
CA ALA A 170 -20.84 2.12 4.11
C ALA A 170 -21.30 3.48 3.60
N SER A 171 -21.33 3.70 2.27
CA SER A 171 -21.71 4.99 1.66
C SER A 171 -22.55 4.76 0.41
N LYS A 172 -23.55 5.63 0.20
CA LYS A 172 -24.44 5.60 -0.97
C LYS A 172 -23.84 6.25 -2.21
N SER A 173 -22.71 6.94 -2.07
CA SER A 173 -22.03 7.68 -3.14
C SER A 173 -20.61 7.19 -3.43
N ALA A 174 -20.13 6.17 -2.73
CA ALA A 174 -18.78 5.66 -2.87
C ALA A 174 -18.67 4.41 -3.74
N LEU A 175 -17.67 4.39 -4.61
CA LEU A 175 -17.15 3.19 -5.27
C LEU A 175 -15.72 2.92 -4.77
N ARG A 176 -15.41 1.64 -4.55
CA ARG A 176 -14.05 1.19 -4.27
C ARG A 176 -13.41 0.65 -5.54
N ILE A 177 -12.22 1.16 -5.91
CA ILE A 177 -11.47 0.62 -7.04
C ILE A 177 -10.81 -0.69 -6.65
N LYS A 178 -11.02 -1.74 -7.45
CA LYS A 178 -10.35 -3.05 -7.33
C LYS A 178 -9.12 -3.14 -8.22
N SER A 179 -9.22 -2.60 -9.44
CA SER A 179 -8.12 -2.58 -10.41
C SER A 179 -8.36 -1.48 -11.45
N GLY A 180 -7.30 -1.12 -12.17
CA GLY A 180 -7.39 -0.12 -13.23
C GLY A 180 -7.22 1.34 -12.76
N GLU A 181 -6.78 1.59 -11.53
CA GLU A 181 -6.60 2.93 -10.98
C GLU A 181 -5.71 3.85 -11.83
N GLN A 182 -4.79 3.25 -12.62
CA GLN A 182 -3.91 3.99 -13.51
C GLN A 182 -4.63 4.69 -14.66
N PHE A 183 -5.80 4.20 -15.04
CA PHE A 183 -6.59 4.76 -16.13
C PHE A 183 -7.52 5.88 -15.65
N LEU A 184 -7.77 5.98 -14.33
CA LEU A 184 -8.75 6.88 -13.75
C LEU A 184 -8.59 8.33 -14.22
N LYS A 185 -7.40 8.92 -14.10
CA LYS A 185 -7.19 10.33 -14.47
C LYS A 185 -7.41 10.63 -15.95
N LYS A 186 -7.42 9.61 -16.80
CA LYS A 186 -7.67 9.71 -18.24
C LYS A 186 -9.10 9.32 -18.61
N SER A 187 -9.86 8.76 -17.67
CA SER A 187 -11.24 8.34 -17.93
C SER A 187 -12.15 9.52 -18.17
N SER A 188 -13.17 9.32 -18.97
CA SER A 188 -14.22 10.31 -19.23
C SER A 188 -14.94 10.70 -17.95
N SER A 189 -15.25 9.71 -17.10
CA SER A 189 -15.90 9.92 -15.80
C SER A 189 -15.13 10.91 -14.91
N TYR A 190 -13.80 10.80 -14.86
CA TYR A 190 -12.96 11.71 -14.07
C TYR A 190 -12.82 13.09 -14.72
N GLN A 191 -12.62 13.15 -16.03
CA GLN A 191 -12.45 14.40 -16.78
C GLN A 191 -13.71 15.27 -16.78
N LEU A 192 -14.88 14.65 -16.81
CA LEU A 192 -16.17 15.34 -16.74
C LEU A 192 -16.58 15.71 -15.29
N GLY A 193 -15.82 15.27 -14.30
CA GLY A 193 -16.12 15.50 -12.88
C GLY A 193 -17.36 14.74 -12.40
N ASN A 194 -17.64 13.58 -13.00
CA ASN A 194 -18.66 12.64 -12.54
C ASN A 194 -18.17 11.88 -11.31
N VAL A 195 -16.85 11.67 -11.21
CA VAL A 195 -16.21 11.02 -10.08
C VAL A 195 -15.00 11.81 -9.61
N GLU A 196 -14.70 11.72 -8.31
CA GLU A 196 -13.51 12.30 -7.67
C GLU A 196 -12.83 11.26 -6.78
N LEU A 197 -11.50 11.36 -6.68
CA LEU A 197 -10.73 10.62 -5.67
C LEU A 197 -10.98 11.26 -4.30
N GLN A 198 -11.65 10.53 -3.40
CA GLN A 198 -11.88 10.97 -2.04
C GLN A 198 -11.86 9.77 -1.10
N ASP A 199 -11.17 9.90 0.01
CA ASP A 199 -11.16 8.86 1.04
C ASP A 199 -12.56 8.60 1.59
N LEU A 200 -12.85 7.33 1.92
CA LEU A 200 -14.18 6.95 2.42
C LEU A 200 -14.53 7.65 3.72
N SER A 201 -13.57 7.84 4.63
CA SER A 201 -13.83 8.53 5.90
C SER A 201 -14.29 9.97 5.70
N SER A 202 -13.68 10.68 4.74
CA SER A 202 -14.09 12.04 4.38
C SER A 202 -15.50 12.07 3.76
N GLN A 203 -15.87 11.06 2.98
CA GLN A 203 -17.23 10.95 2.44
C GLN A 203 -18.25 10.70 3.56
N LEU A 204 -17.95 9.77 4.47
CA LEU A 204 -18.82 9.43 5.59
C LEU A 204 -19.05 10.61 6.53
N THR A 205 -18.02 11.44 6.77
CA THR A 205 -18.17 12.65 7.61
C THR A 205 -19.26 13.57 7.08
N THR A 206 -19.35 13.76 5.76
CA THR A 206 -20.41 14.59 5.15
C THR A 206 -21.77 13.92 5.12
N GLU A 207 -21.83 12.59 5.21
CA GLU A 207 -23.10 11.82 5.24
C GLU A 207 -23.71 11.75 6.66
N VAL A 208 -22.86 11.90 7.72
CA VAL A 208 -23.31 11.91 9.12
C VAL A 208 -24.00 13.23 9.48
N ASP A 209 -23.48 14.34 8.98
CA ASP A 209 -24.14 15.64 9.12
C ASP A 209 -25.35 15.68 8.17
N GLU A 210 -26.56 15.67 8.72
CA GLU A 210 -27.81 15.85 7.97
C GLU A 210 -27.84 17.25 7.33
N ILE A 211 -27.03 17.44 6.29
CA ILE A 211 -26.97 18.67 5.51
C ILE A 211 -28.22 18.73 4.65
N SER A 212 -29.17 19.56 5.02
CA SER A 212 -30.40 19.78 4.27
C SER A 212 -30.32 21.06 3.43
N PRO A 213 -31.06 21.12 2.30
CA PRO A 213 -31.14 22.33 1.48
C PRO A 213 -31.48 23.57 2.31
N GLY A 214 -30.81 24.69 2.02
CA GLY A 214 -31.02 25.98 2.71
C GLY A 214 -30.15 26.23 3.95
N LYS A 215 -29.38 25.25 4.43
CA LYS A 215 -28.41 25.45 5.50
C LYS A 215 -27.14 26.14 4.99
N ARG A 216 -26.59 27.03 5.80
CA ARG A 216 -25.26 27.61 5.56
C ARG A 216 -24.20 26.68 6.13
N ILE A 217 -23.23 26.32 5.30
CA ILE A 217 -22.13 25.43 5.66
C ILE A 217 -20.85 26.25 5.57
N LEU A 218 -20.00 26.15 6.59
CA LEU A 218 -18.62 26.64 6.57
C LEU A 218 -17.69 25.43 6.41
N ASP A 219 -16.91 25.41 5.32
CA ASP A 219 -15.89 24.42 5.03
C ASP A 219 -14.49 25.02 5.33
#